data_64843318e5b46ac062646fa663dfef90
#
_entry.id   64843318e5b46ac062646fa663dfef90
#
_cell.length_a   1.000
_cell.length_b   1.000
_cell.length_c   1.000
_cell.angle_alpha   90.00
_cell.angle_beta   90.00
_cell.angle_gamma   90.00
#
_symmetry.space_group_name_H-M   'P 1'
#
loop_
_entity.id
_entity.type
_entity.pdbx_description
1 polymer ?
#
loop_
_entity_poly.entity_id
_entity_poly.type
_entity_poly.pdbx_seq_one_letter_code
_entity_poly.pdbx_strand_id
1 'polypeptide(L)'
;MEMKTGTYSYLPPLTPAQIRGQVRHIVAAGWIPAVEHCAPADAPGAYWSMWKLPLFGVQEPDVVLAELDACRAANPAHLVRVLGYDPKRQTLGLAFVTHR
;
A
#
# COMPACT_ATOMS: atom_id res chain seq x y z
N MET A 1 9.44 -4.19 9.77
CA MET A 1 8.63 -4.59 10.91
C MET A 1 7.54 -5.54 10.46
N GLU A 2 7.38 -6.58 11.19
CA GLU A 2 6.32 -7.51 10.90
C GLU A 2 4.97 -6.94 11.32
N MET A 3 4.02 -6.94 10.41
CA MET A 3 2.65 -6.55 10.72
C MET A 3 1.84 -7.81 10.90
N LYS A 4 1.63 -8.16 12.14
CA LYS A 4 0.72 -9.25 12.45
C LYS A 4 -0.70 -8.83 12.08
N THR A 5 -1.50 -9.78 11.65
CA THR A 5 -2.85 -9.48 11.21
C THR A 5 -3.66 -8.72 12.26
N GLY A 6 -3.51 -9.08 13.52
CA GLY A 6 -4.20 -8.39 14.59
C GLY A 6 -3.77 -6.95 14.81
N THR A 7 -2.56 -6.58 14.36
CA THR A 7 -2.08 -5.21 14.56
C THR A 7 -2.83 -4.19 13.73
N TYR A 8 -3.35 -4.57 12.58
CA TYR A 8 -4.10 -3.64 11.74
C TYR A 8 -5.32 -3.08 12.47
N SER A 9 -5.96 -3.88 13.31
CA SER A 9 -7.16 -3.48 14.03
C SER A 9 -6.88 -2.41 15.08
N TYR A 10 -5.66 -2.34 15.57
CA TYR A 10 -5.28 -1.44 16.65
C TYR A 10 -4.57 -0.19 16.19
N LEU A 11 -4.16 -0.14 14.94
CA LEU A 11 -3.48 1.03 14.42
C LEU A 11 -4.52 2.10 14.05
N PRO A 12 -4.28 3.35 14.41
CA PRO A 12 -5.14 4.43 13.95
C PRO A 12 -5.04 4.57 12.44
N PRO A 13 -6.09 5.06 11.77
CA PRO A 13 -6.00 5.36 10.36
C PRO A 13 -4.89 6.38 10.10
N LEU A 14 -4.16 6.19 9.01
CA LEU A 14 -3.16 7.16 8.61
C LEU A 14 -3.82 8.41 8.07
N THR A 15 -3.26 9.56 8.39
CA THR A 15 -3.70 10.81 7.81
C THR A 15 -3.23 10.90 6.37
N PRO A 16 -3.89 11.72 5.52
CA PRO A 16 -3.40 11.93 4.15
C PRO A 16 -1.94 12.39 4.10
N ALA A 17 -1.51 13.21 5.05
CA ALA A 17 -0.12 13.65 5.11
C ALA A 17 0.84 12.49 5.40
N GLN A 18 0.45 11.58 6.30
CA GLN A 18 1.25 10.41 6.61
C GLN A 18 1.35 9.45 5.43
N ILE A 19 0.24 9.24 4.73
CA ILE A 19 0.21 8.41 3.53
C ILE A 19 1.14 8.99 2.48
N ARG A 20 1.05 10.28 2.21
CA ARG A 20 1.91 10.97 1.26
C ARG A 20 3.39 10.85 1.64
N GLY A 21 3.70 10.99 2.92
CA GLY A 21 5.07 10.86 3.42
C GLY A 21 5.65 9.48 3.16
N GLN A 22 4.86 8.43 3.40
CA GLN A 22 5.29 7.05 3.16
C GLN A 22 5.46 6.77 1.67
N VAL A 23 4.54 7.26 0.84
CA VAL A 23 4.65 7.10 -0.62
C VAL A 23 5.90 7.82 -1.14
N ARG A 24 6.18 9.00 -0.64
CA ARG A 24 7.41 9.73 -1.00
C ARG A 24 8.65 8.92 -0.65
N HIS A 25 8.65 8.29 0.52
CA HIS A 25 9.76 7.46 0.94
C HIS A 25 10.01 6.30 -0.02
N ILE A 26 8.94 5.61 -0.41
CA ILE A 26 9.02 4.49 -1.36
C ILE A 26 9.61 4.96 -2.68
N VAL A 27 9.11 6.05 -3.21
CA VAL A 27 9.56 6.58 -4.50
C VAL A 27 11.01 7.07 -4.41
N ALA A 28 11.36 7.79 -3.34
CA ALA A 28 12.71 8.31 -3.14
C ALA A 28 13.75 7.21 -2.95
N ALA A 29 13.34 6.10 -2.33
CA ALA A 29 14.22 4.95 -2.13
C ALA A 29 14.46 4.16 -3.43
N GLY A 30 13.76 4.48 -4.51
CA GLY A 30 13.85 3.74 -5.75
C GLY A 30 13.13 2.40 -5.70
N TRP A 31 12.27 2.20 -4.73
CA TRP A 31 11.46 0.99 -4.61
C TRP A 31 10.29 1.04 -5.57
N ILE A 32 9.76 -0.13 -5.90
CA ILE A 32 8.63 -0.27 -6.82
C ILE A 32 7.33 -0.25 -6.01
N PRO A 33 6.49 0.79 -6.15
CA PRO A 33 5.23 0.83 -5.42
C PRO A 33 4.20 -0.07 -6.05
N ALA A 34 3.37 -0.67 -5.21
CA ALA A 34 2.22 -1.45 -5.65
C ALA A 34 1.06 -1.16 -4.71
N VAL A 35 -0.15 -1.24 -5.24
CA VAL A 35 -1.39 -1.04 -4.48
C VAL A 35 -2.14 -2.35 -4.47
N GLU A 36 -2.59 -2.76 -3.29
CA GLU A 36 -3.37 -3.98 -3.11
C GLU A 36 -4.62 -3.70 -2.30
N HIS A 37 -5.61 -4.56 -2.46
CA HIS A 37 -6.86 -4.44 -1.71
C HIS A 37 -7.40 -5.82 -1.35
N CYS A 38 -8.22 -5.88 -0.32
CA CYS A 38 -8.95 -7.10 0.02
C CYS A 38 -10.17 -6.76 0.87
N ALA A 39 -11.14 -7.68 0.88
CA ALA A 39 -12.25 -7.59 1.81
C ALA A 39 -11.72 -7.74 3.24
N PRO A 40 -12.30 -7.03 4.23
CA PRO A 40 -11.80 -7.10 5.61
C PRO A 40 -11.74 -8.50 6.17
N ALA A 41 -12.65 -9.38 5.78
CA ALA A 41 -12.67 -10.77 6.24
C ALA A 41 -11.47 -11.57 5.75
N ASP A 42 -10.84 -11.15 4.65
CA ASP A 42 -9.70 -11.86 4.05
C ASP A 42 -8.35 -11.30 4.50
N ALA A 43 -8.34 -10.16 5.20
CA ALA A 43 -7.10 -9.50 5.60
C ALA A 43 -6.17 -10.39 6.44
N PRO A 44 -6.67 -11.27 7.32
CA PRO A 44 -5.79 -12.15 8.08
C PRO A 44 -5.04 -13.17 7.24
N GLY A 45 -5.53 -13.47 6.04
CA GLY A 45 -4.86 -14.39 5.13
C GLY A 45 -3.94 -13.66 4.17
N ALA A 46 -3.45 -14.40 3.17
CA ALA A 46 -2.55 -13.88 2.16
C ALA A 46 -3.29 -13.50 0.87
N TYR A 47 -4.58 -13.21 0.95
CA TYR A 47 -5.45 -13.08 -0.22
C TYR A 47 -5.70 -11.61 -0.58
N TRP A 48 -4.62 -10.85 -0.70
CA TRP A 48 -4.71 -9.49 -1.21
C TRP A 48 -4.65 -9.51 -2.73
N SER A 49 -5.53 -8.77 -3.35
CA SER A 49 -5.53 -8.63 -4.81
C SER A 49 -4.76 -7.40 -5.21
N MET A 50 -3.94 -7.54 -6.23
CA MET A 50 -3.19 -6.40 -6.74
C MET A 50 -4.11 -5.49 -7.54
N TRP A 51 -4.02 -4.19 -7.29
CA TRP A 51 -4.69 -3.17 -8.08
C TRP A 51 -3.80 -2.82 -9.26
N LYS A 52 -4.15 -3.33 -10.43
CA LYS A 52 -3.34 -3.19 -11.64
C LYS A 52 -1.97 -3.85 -11.44
N LEU A 53 -0.97 -3.38 -12.13
CA LEU A 53 0.40 -3.89 -12.02
C LEU A 53 1.22 -2.99 -11.10
N PRO A 54 2.37 -3.49 -10.59
CA PRO A 54 3.30 -2.63 -9.88
C PRO A 54 3.69 -1.42 -10.74
N LEU A 55 3.92 -0.30 -10.07
CA LEU A 55 4.19 0.97 -10.76
C LEU A 55 5.68 1.12 -11.03
N PHE A 56 6.16 0.37 -12.02
CA PHE A 56 7.58 0.39 -12.40
C PHE A 56 7.97 1.76 -12.93
N GLY A 57 9.14 2.24 -12.50
CA GLY A 57 9.70 3.48 -13.02
C GLY A 57 8.99 4.75 -12.60
N VAL A 58 8.07 4.67 -11.66
CA VAL A 58 7.36 5.86 -11.19
C VAL A 58 8.32 6.75 -10.40
N GLN A 59 8.28 8.05 -10.65
CA GLN A 59 9.12 9.03 -9.95
C GLN A 59 8.32 10.07 -9.20
N GLU A 60 7.01 10.12 -9.42
CA GLU A 60 6.14 11.12 -8.81
C GLU A 60 5.20 10.46 -7.81
N PRO A 61 5.26 10.85 -6.53
CA PRO A 61 4.34 10.30 -5.53
C PRO A 61 2.87 10.46 -5.88
N ASP A 62 2.52 11.53 -6.60
CA ASP A 62 1.13 11.78 -6.95
C ASP A 62 0.53 10.70 -7.85
N VAL A 63 1.35 10.03 -8.66
CA VAL A 63 0.89 8.91 -9.48
C VAL A 63 0.41 7.77 -8.58
N VAL A 64 1.18 7.46 -7.54
CA VAL A 64 0.83 6.39 -6.59
C VAL A 64 -0.43 6.79 -5.80
N LEU A 65 -0.51 8.04 -5.37
CA LEU A 65 -1.66 8.54 -4.62
C LEU A 65 -2.93 8.49 -5.46
N ALA A 66 -2.83 8.81 -6.76
CA ALA A 66 -3.96 8.72 -7.67
C ALA A 66 -4.45 7.28 -7.82
N GLU A 67 -3.54 6.31 -7.88
CA GLU A 67 -3.92 4.91 -7.95
C GLU A 67 -4.54 4.41 -6.64
N LEU A 68 -4.05 4.89 -5.51
CA LEU A 68 -4.68 4.59 -4.22
C LEU A 68 -6.12 5.07 -4.19
N ASP A 69 -6.36 6.29 -4.63
CA ASP A 69 -7.71 6.86 -4.66
C ASP A 69 -8.61 6.09 -5.63
N ALA A 70 -8.09 5.72 -6.79
CA ALA A 70 -8.85 4.95 -7.77
C ALA A 70 -9.22 3.56 -7.23
N CYS A 71 -8.28 2.90 -6.57
CA CYS A 71 -8.52 1.60 -5.95
C CYS A 71 -9.60 1.69 -4.88
N ARG A 72 -9.49 2.70 -4.03
CA ARG A 72 -10.45 2.93 -2.97
C ARG A 72 -11.85 3.21 -3.51
N ALA A 73 -11.95 4.02 -4.56
CA ALA A 73 -13.23 4.34 -5.19
C ALA A 73 -13.87 3.12 -5.84
N ALA A 74 -13.05 2.26 -6.45
CA ALA A 74 -13.55 1.04 -7.08
C ALA A 74 -13.91 -0.05 -6.09
N ASN A 75 -13.32 -0.02 -4.88
CA ASN A 75 -13.50 -1.05 -3.86
C ASN A 75 -13.79 -0.41 -2.49
N PRO A 76 -14.93 0.29 -2.35
CA PRO A 76 -15.16 1.13 -1.16
C PRO A 76 -15.26 0.35 0.15
N ALA A 77 -15.58 -0.94 0.09
CA ALA A 77 -15.69 -1.78 1.28
C ALA A 77 -14.39 -2.55 1.59
N HIS A 78 -13.35 -2.38 0.78
CA HIS A 78 -12.11 -3.11 0.94
C HIS A 78 -11.08 -2.32 1.75
N LEU A 79 -10.19 -3.06 2.40
CA LEU A 79 -8.95 -2.50 2.89
C LEU A 79 -8.04 -2.24 1.70
N VAL A 80 -7.28 -1.17 1.77
CA VAL A 80 -6.31 -0.82 0.72
C VAL A 80 -4.95 -0.63 1.38
N ARG A 81 -3.92 -1.16 0.76
CA ARG A 81 -2.55 -1.00 1.25
C ARG A 81 -1.60 -0.66 0.12
N VAL A 82 -0.50 -0.02 0.48
CA VAL A 82 0.60 0.27 -0.42
C VAL A 82 1.80 -0.56 0.01
N LEU A 83 2.53 -1.07 -0.97
CA LEU A 83 3.78 -1.77 -0.75
C LEU A 83 4.89 -1.08 -1.52
N GLY A 84 6.10 -1.13 -0.97
CA GLY A 84 7.31 -0.71 -1.67
C GLY A 84 8.23 -1.91 -1.78
N TYR A 85 8.46 -2.39 -3.00
CA TYR A 85 9.33 -3.52 -3.25
C TYR A 85 10.73 -3.02 -3.57
N ASP A 86 11.72 -3.52 -2.84
CA ASP A 86 13.13 -3.19 -3.07
C ASP A 86 13.71 -4.14 -4.11
N PRO A 87 13.90 -3.68 -5.36
CA PRO A 87 14.36 -4.56 -6.43
C PRO A 87 15.81 -5.01 -6.26
N LYS A 88 16.63 -4.25 -5.55
CA LYS A 88 18.03 -4.60 -5.32
C LYS A 88 18.15 -5.77 -4.35
N ARG A 89 17.35 -5.75 -3.29
CA ARG A 89 17.35 -6.83 -2.31
C ARG A 89 16.35 -7.92 -2.63
N GLN A 90 15.51 -7.68 -3.64
CA GLN A 90 14.43 -8.60 -4.03
C GLN A 90 13.53 -8.95 -2.86
N THR A 91 13.21 -7.94 -2.05
CA THR A 91 12.41 -8.10 -0.84
C THR A 91 11.46 -6.94 -0.68
N LEU A 92 10.43 -7.15 0.13
CA LEU A 92 9.48 -6.10 0.46
C LEU A 92 10.14 -5.12 1.44
N GLY A 93 10.28 -3.87 1.02
CA GLY A 93 10.89 -2.84 1.86
C GLY A 93 9.90 -2.23 2.85
N LEU A 94 8.64 -2.08 2.44
CA LEU A 94 7.64 -1.42 3.25
C LEU A 94 6.25 -1.85 2.81
N ALA A 95 5.35 -2.02 3.76
CA ALA A 95 3.94 -2.26 3.49
C ALA A 95 3.11 -1.61 4.59
N PHE A 96 2.03 -0.93 4.23
CA PHE A 96 1.15 -0.32 5.21
C PHE A 96 -0.26 -0.18 4.66
N VAL A 97 -1.24 -0.33 5.56
CA VAL A 97 -2.65 -0.17 5.23
C VAL A 97 -2.98 1.32 5.24
N THR A 98 -3.50 1.81 4.12
CA THR A 98 -3.85 3.23 3.98
C THR A 98 -5.32 3.48 4.28
N HIS A 99 -6.18 2.52 3.96
CA HIS A 99 -7.63 2.67 4.11
C HIS A 99 -8.22 1.40 4.70
N ARG A 100 -9.10 1.59 5.62
CA ARG A 100 -9.80 0.51 6.31
C ARG A 100 -11.29 0.63 6.17
#